data_5c700b9cf3c17260c9eb8874152f3785
#
_entry.id   5c700b9cf3c17260c9eb8874152f3785
#
_cell.length_a   1.000
_cell.length_b   1.000
_cell.length_c   1.000
_cell.angle_alpha   90.00
_cell.angle_beta   90.00
_cell.angle_gamma   90.00
#
_symmetry.space_group_name_H-M   'P 1'
#
loop_
_entity.id
_entity.type
_entity.pdbx_description
1 polymer ?
#
loop_
_entity_poly.entity_id
_entity_poly.type
_entity_poly.pdbx_seq_one_letter_code
_entity_poly.pdbx_strand_id
1 'polypeptide(L)'
;MDTIQVSIILNEEKIKGLNPFDLQRVRKDINGIRSPYGYTYCDCLEISKNTNFIVKISYPRFFAGVNAFLISDKTQCTQVQWDFSLNLNNHPVLCDAQIKLDRVDIPFTFIMGPDYDFNSYRKVYQVFDYVYRKKNSKSNPKAYTNVSEYKPETIIYSDQPQISKYNKRIMFYDQYNNLRIKTEDDEKFHEMEMKYDELSRRMRIETSSRISRLAISIQEFADYPIFSTYLPQFKEHILQNLFDLNEVSNFYNEKSVELANKILRYREETT
;
A
#
# COMPACT_ATOMS: atom_id res chain seq x y z
N MET A 1 -4.92 5.71 -6.01
CA MET A 1 -3.64 5.02 -6.22
C MET A 1 -2.67 5.41 -5.12
N ASP A 2 -1.93 4.46 -4.57
CA ASP A 2 -0.91 4.77 -3.57
C ASP A 2 0.47 4.37 -4.08
N THR A 3 0.67 3.09 -4.27
CA THR A 3 1.99 2.53 -4.58
C THR A 3 1.87 1.42 -5.60
N ILE A 4 2.86 1.33 -6.48
CA ILE A 4 3.11 0.12 -7.26
C ILE A 4 4.51 -0.40 -6.95
N GLN A 5 4.70 -1.68 -7.20
CA GLN A 5 6.02 -2.29 -7.23
C GLN A 5 6.27 -2.87 -8.61
N VAL A 6 7.44 -2.59 -9.14
CA VAL A 6 7.87 -3.07 -10.45
C VAL A 6 9.23 -3.73 -10.34
N SER A 7 9.48 -4.68 -11.24
CA SER A 7 10.82 -5.20 -11.51
C SER A 7 11.33 -4.56 -12.78
N ILE A 8 12.48 -3.88 -12.73
CA ILE A 8 13.21 -3.41 -13.90
C ILE A 8 14.17 -4.54 -14.31
N ILE A 9 13.98 -5.07 -15.49
CA ILE A 9 14.68 -6.22 -16.03
C ILE A 9 15.67 -5.73 -17.08
N LEU A 10 16.94 -5.86 -16.80
CA LEU A 10 17.99 -5.48 -17.74
C LEU A 10 18.16 -6.53 -18.86
N ASN A 11 18.62 -6.06 -20.00
CA ASN A 11 19.07 -6.93 -21.08
C ASN A 11 20.29 -7.75 -20.63
N GLU A 12 20.37 -9.03 -21.03
CA GLU A 12 21.45 -9.94 -20.65
C GLU A 12 22.85 -9.44 -21.08
N GLU A 13 22.95 -8.77 -22.21
CA GLU A 13 24.20 -8.20 -22.67
C GLU A 13 24.71 -7.08 -21.75
N LYS A 14 23.80 -6.22 -21.28
CA LYS A 14 24.13 -5.17 -20.32
C LYS A 14 24.52 -5.76 -18.96
N ILE A 15 23.83 -6.80 -18.50
CA ILE A 15 24.15 -7.45 -17.23
C ILE A 15 25.58 -8.01 -17.23
N LYS A 16 26.03 -8.61 -18.33
CA LYS A 16 27.40 -9.16 -18.46
C LYS A 16 28.49 -8.10 -18.34
N GLY A 17 28.18 -6.85 -18.66
CA GLY A 17 29.11 -5.73 -18.57
C GLY A 17 29.13 -5.01 -17.22
N LEU A 18 28.23 -5.35 -16.27
CA LEU A 18 28.10 -4.68 -15.00
C LEU A 18 28.74 -5.48 -13.87
N ASN A 19 29.54 -4.80 -13.07
CA ASN A 19 30.05 -5.34 -11.82
C ASN A 19 29.12 -4.96 -10.62
N PRO A 20 29.32 -5.53 -9.42
CA PRO A 20 28.50 -5.22 -8.26
C PRO A 20 28.47 -3.72 -7.87
N PHE A 21 29.53 -2.98 -8.11
CA PHE A 21 29.58 -1.54 -7.80
C PHE A 21 28.71 -0.74 -8.78
N ASP A 22 28.72 -1.13 -10.06
CA ASP A 22 27.86 -0.52 -11.08
C ASP A 22 26.38 -0.74 -10.74
N LEU A 23 26.01 -1.94 -10.30
CA LEU A 23 24.64 -2.24 -9.86
C LEU A 23 24.22 -1.39 -8.65
N GLN A 24 25.10 -1.20 -7.68
CA GLN A 24 24.81 -0.33 -6.53
C GLN A 24 24.71 1.15 -6.95
N ARG A 25 25.48 1.58 -7.94
CA ARG A 25 25.36 2.92 -8.51
C ARG A 25 24.01 3.12 -9.19
N VAL A 26 23.60 2.19 -10.05
CA VAL A 26 22.27 2.22 -10.68
C VAL A 26 21.15 2.23 -9.63
N ARG A 27 21.28 1.42 -8.57
CA ARG A 27 20.34 1.45 -7.45
C ARG A 27 20.26 2.84 -6.80
N LYS A 28 21.40 3.48 -6.59
CA LYS A 28 21.46 4.84 -6.03
C LYS A 28 20.82 5.86 -6.97
N ASP A 29 21.03 5.74 -8.27
CA ASP A 29 20.45 6.60 -9.29
C ASP A 29 18.92 6.47 -9.31
N ILE A 30 18.38 5.24 -9.24
CA ILE A 30 16.94 4.99 -9.12
C ILE A 30 16.37 5.65 -7.85
N ASN A 31 17.04 5.52 -6.70
CA ASN A 31 16.62 6.16 -5.45
C ASN A 31 16.75 7.69 -5.50
N GLY A 32 17.57 8.21 -6.41
CA GLY A 32 17.77 9.62 -6.66
C GLY A 32 16.76 10.27 -7.60
N ILE A 33 15.88 9.48 -8.25
CA ILE A 33 14.85 10.00 -9.15
C ILE A 33 13.94 10.97 -8.40
N ARG A 34 13.79 12.16 -8.98
CA ARG A 34 12.94 13.21 -8.42
C ARG A 34 11.82 13.57 -9.38
N SER A 35 10.65 13.81 -8.82
CA SER A 35 9.55 14.39 -9.58
C SER A 35 9.86 15.83 -10.03
N PRO A 36 9.10 16.40 -10.96
CA PRO A 36 9.20 17.82 -11.34
C PRO A 36 8.99 18.79 -10.16
N TYR A 37 8.39 18.30 -9.06
CA TYR A 37 8.18 19.06 -7.83
C TYR A 37 9.37 18.94 -6.84
N GLY A 38 10.45 18.23 -7.20
CA GLY A 38 11.65 18.06 -6.40
C GLY A 38 11.63 16.91 -5.39
N TYR A 39 10.54 16.13 -5.32
CA TYR A 39 10.39 15.04 -4.35
C TYR A 39 10.89 13.70 -4.86
N THR A 40 11.56 12.92 -4.00
CA THR A 40 11.86 11.52 -4.27
C THR A 40 10.61 10.67 -4.10
N TYR A 41 10.29 9.83 -5.08
CA TYR A 41 9.08 9.01 -5.09
C TYR A 41 9.32 7.53 -5.43
N CYS A 42 10.57 7.17 -5.71
CA CYS A 42 11.00 5.82 -6.00
C CYS A 42 11.92 5.29 -4.90
N ASP A 43 11.75 4.02 -4.55
CA ASP A 43 12.62 3.30 -3.63
C ASP A 43 13.03 1.97 -4.27
N CYS A 44 14.31 1.79 -4.62
CA CYS A 44 14.85 0.52 -5.04
C CYS A 44 15.08 -0.36 -3.82
N LEU A 45 14.18 -1.29 -3.56
CA LEU A 45 14.14 -2.13 -2.38
C LEU A 45 15.31 -3.12 -2.36
N GLU A 46 15.52 -3.80 -3.47
CA GLU A 46 16.54 -4.83 -3.61
C GLU A 46 16.97 -5.01 -5.07
N ILE A 47 18.12 -5.66 -5.24
CA ILE A 47 18.55 -6.23 -6.52
C ILE A 47 18.40 -7.73 -6.39
N SER A 48 17.53 -8.32 -7.22
CA SER A 48 17.26 -9.76 -7.18
C SER A 48 18.48 -10.58 -7.63
N LYS A 49 18.46 -11.88 -7.38
CA LYS A 49 19.50 -12.82 -7.84
C LYS A 49 19.68 -12.81 -9.37
N ASN A 50 18.63 -12.45 -10.11
CA ASN A 50 18.65 -12.34 -11.57
C ASN A 50 19.00 -10.92 -12.04
N THR A 51 19.59 -10.09 -11.17
CA THR A 51 20.00 -8.72 -11.47
C THR A 51 18.84 -7.79 -11.87
N ASN A 52 17.62 -8.09 -11.40
CA ASN A 52 16.47 -7.20 -11.57
C ASN A 52 16.40 -6.22 -10.40
N PHE A 53 16.12 -4.95 -10.69
CA PHE A 53 15.88 -3.94 -9.64
C PHE A 53 14.41 -3.98 -9.25
N ILE A 54 14.13 -4.29 -7.98
CA ILE A 54 12.79 -4.25 -7.42
C ILE A 54 12.53 -2.85 -6.89
N VAL A 55 11.65 -2.13 -7.56
CA VAL A 55 11.40 -0.70 -7.28
C VAL A 55 9.98 -0.48 -6.83
N LYS A 56 9.83 0.28 -5.76
CA LYS A 56 8.56 0.80 -5.27
C LYS A 56 8.39 2.23 -5.77
N ILE A 57 7.25 2.54 -6.37
CA ILE A 57 6.89 3.85 -6.88
C ILE A 57 5.68 4.35 -6.08
N SER A 58 5.82 5.49 -5.41
CA SER A 58 4.74 6.10 -4.62
C SER A 58 4.13 7.28 -5.37
N TYR A 59 2.87 7.14 -5.75
CA TYR A 59 2.14 8.18 -6.47
C TYR A 59 1.91 9.44 -5.63
N PRO A 60 1.49 9.36 -4.35
CA PRO A 60 1.35 10.57 -3.53
C PRO A 60 2.67 11.29 -3.30
N ARG A 61 3.78 10.55 -3.10
CA ARG A 61 5.10 11.16 -2.90
C ARG A 61 5.57 11.94 -4.13
N PHE A 62 5.16 11.53 -5.32
CA PHE A 62 5.47 12.25 -6.55
C PHE A 62 5.00 13.71 -6.50
N PHE A 63 3.80 13.97 -5.98
CA PHE A 63 3.19 15.30 -5.95
C PHE A 63 3.50 16.10 -4.68
N ALA A 64 3.65 15.43 -3.55
CA ALA A 64 3.73 16.11 -2.25
C ALA A 64 4.89 15.64 -1.34
N GLY A 65 5.71 14.71 -1.78
CA GLY A 65 6.81 14.19 -0.96
C GLY A 65 6.38 13.22 0.16
N VAL A 66 5.09 13.17 0.47
CA VAL A 66 4.51 12.36 1.55
C VAL A 66 3.30 11.56 1.08
N ASN A 67 2.98 10.46 1.78
CA ASN A 67 1.83 9.62 1.49
C ASN A 67 0.61 9.99 2.35
N ALA A 68 0.26 11.30 2.38
CA ALA A 68 -0.84 11.82 3.20
C ALA A 68 -2.18 11.89 2.47
N PHE A 69 -2.21 11.81 1.15
CA PHE A 69 -3.43 11.91 0.34
C PHE A 69 -3.52 10.80 -0.71
N LEU A 70 -4.64 10.72 -1.41
CA LEU A 70 -4.88 9.73 -2.45
C LEU A 70 -4.80 10.36 -3.83
N ILE A 71 -4.19 9.62 -4.76
CA ILE A 71 -4.28 9.94 -6.18
C ILE A 71 -5.44 9.13 -6.77
N SER A 72 -6.50 9.82 -7.15
CA SER A 72 -7.71 9.24 -7.75
C SER A 72 -7.95 9.67 -9.19
N ASP A 73 -7.17 10.61 -9.68
CA ASP A 73 -7.22 11.09 -11.05
C ASP A 73 -6.36 10.23 -11.98
N LYS A 74 -6.95 9.80 -13.09
CA LYS A 74 -6.28 8.97 -14.09
C LYS A 74 -5.08 9.69 -14.71
N THR A 75 -5.21 10.98 -14.99
CA THR A 75 -4.16 11.79 -15.62
C THR A 75 -2.96 11.92 -14.69
N GLN A 76 -3.21 12.16 -13.40
CA GLN A 76 -2.16 12.20 -12.38
C GLN A 76 -1.44 10.84 -12.28
N CYS A 77 -2.18 9.74 -12.33
CA CYS A 77 -1.54 8.41 -12.33
C CYS A 77 -0.63 8.20 -13.55
N THR A 78 -1.11 8.57 -14.73
CA THR A 78 -0.33 8.48 -15.97
C THR A 78 0.91 9.38 -15.92
N GLN A 79 0.80 10.59 -15.37
CA GLN A 79 1.93 11.50 -15.22
C GLN A 79 3.09 10.88 -14.42
N VAL A 80 2.80 10.17 -13.34
CA VAL A 80 3.83 9.47 -12.54
C VAL A 80 4.54 8.39 -13.36
N GLN A 81 3.78 7.62 -14.15
CA GLN A 81 4.34 6.56 -14.98
C GLN A 81 5.21 7.14 -16.12
N TRP A 82 4.75 8.22 -16.72
CA TRP A 82 5.50 8.95 -17.75
C TRP A 82 6.82 9.50 -17.24
N ASP A 83 6.80 10.18 -16.11
CA ASP A 83 8.01 10.75 -15.50
C ASP A 83 9.02 9.64 -15.14
N PHE A 84 8.54 8.55 -14.54
CA PHE A 84 9.39 7.40 -14.24
C PHE A 84 10.01 6.80 -15.50
N SER A 85 9.21 6.59 -16.54
CA SER A 85 9.66 6.07 -17.83
C SER A 85 10.67 6.98 -18.50
N LEU A 86 10.48 8.29 -18.44
CA LEU A 86 11.41 9.27 -18.98
C LEU A 86 12.77 9.20 -18.26
N ASN A 87 12.77 9.09 -16.94
CA ASN A 87 14.01 8.93 -16.17
C ASN A 87 14.74 7.63 -16.52
N LEU A 88 14.02 6.53 -16.74
CA LEU A 88 14.65 5.27 -17.17
C LEU A 88 15.22 5.37 -18.59
N ASN A 89 14.48 5.95 -19.53
CA ASN A 89 14.94 6.12 -20.92
C ASN A 89 16.18 7.00 -21.03
N ASN A 90 16.34 7.97 -20.15
CA ASN A 90 17.51 8.86 -20.12
C ASN A 90 18.71 8.24 -19.38
N HIS A 91 18.53 7.10 -18.70
CA HIS A 91 19.61 6.46 -17.94
C HIS A 91 20.41 5.49 -18.84
N PRO A 92 21.74 5.59 -18.93
CA PRO A 92 22.56 4.82 -19.89
C PRO A 92 22.46 3.31 -19.74
N VAL A 93 22.16 2.81 -18.53
CA VAL A 93 22.05 1.39 -18.25
C VAL A 93 20.60 0.88 -18.36
N LEU A 94 19.61 1.75 -18.07
CA LEU A 94 18.20 1.35 -17.95
C LEU A 94 17.37 1.58 -19.21
N CYS A 95 17.86 2.34 -20.20
CA CYS A 95 17.09 2.79 -21.35
C CYS A 95 16.45 1.68 -22.21
N ASP A 96 17.02 0.46 -22.20
CA ASP A 96 16.50 -0.70 -22.93
C ASP A 96 15.89 -1.76 -21.99
N ALA A 97 15.66 -1.41 -20.73
CA ALA A 97 15.11 -2.34 -19.77
C ALA A 97 13.63 -2.64 -20.06
N GLN A 98 13.20 -3.78 -19.59
CA GLN A 98 11.78 -4.11 -19.54
C GLN A 98 11.25 -3.88 -18.12
N ILE A 99 9.98 -3.56 -18.01
CA ILE A 99 9.29 -3.34 -16.74
C ILE A 99 8.23 -4.42 -16.54
N LYS A 100 8.30 -5.11 -15.41
CA LYS A 100 7.27 -6.04 -14.98
C LYS A 100 6.55 -5.45 -13.78
N LEU A 101 5.23 -5.34 -13.87
CA LEU A 101 4.40 -4.93 -12.73
C LEU A 101 4.24 -6.12 -11.77
N ASP A 102 4.73 -5.97 -10.55
CA ASP A 102 4.73 -7.05 -9.54
C ASP A 102 3.62 -6.87 -8.50
N ARG A 103 3.29 -5.62 -8.14
CA ARG A 103 2.29 -5.32 -7.12
C ARG A 103 1.63 -3.98 -7.38
N VAL A 104 0.35 -3.92 -7.05
CA VAL A 104 -0.44 -2.68 -7.03
C VAL A 104 -1.10 -2.54 -5.67
N ASP A 105 -0.98 -1.35 -5.08
CA ASP A 105 -1.63 -0.99 -3.82
C ASP A 105 -2.64 0.13 -4.10
N ILE A 106 -3.92 -0.15 -3.83
CA ILE A 106 -5.00 0.84 -3.97
C ILE A 106 -5.61 1.07 -2.58
N PRO A 107 -5.42 2.26 -2.01
CA PRO A 107 -5.93 2.61 -0.72
C PRO A 107 -7.27 3.33 -0.82
N PHE A 108 -8.00 3.25 0.27
CA PHE A 108 -9.18 4.05 0.57
C PHE A 108 -8.94 4.76 1.90
N THR A 109 -9.35 6.00 2.00
CA THR A 109 -9.28 6.75 3.26
C THR A 109 -10.67 6.87 3.84
N PHE A 110 -10.78 6.53 5.10
CA PHE A 110 -11.98 6.66 5.90
C PHE A 110 -11.74 7.71 7.00
N ILE A 111 -12.67 8.64 7.17
CA ILE A 111 -12.59 9.63 8.24
C ILE A 111 -13.36 9.08 9.44
N MET A 112 -12.66 8.84 10.53
CA MET A 112 -13.25 8.39 11.80
C MET A 112 -14.14 9.48 12.40
N GLY A 113 -15.20 9.05 13.08
CA GLY A 113 -16.05 9.98 13.83
C GLY A 113 -15.25 10.76 14.89
N PRO A 114 -15.71 11.95 15.30
CA PRO A 114 -14.97 12.82 16.22
C PRO A 114 -14.75 12.19 17.60
N ASP A 115 -15.63 11.28 18.01
CA ASP A 115 -15.61 10.64 19.33
C ASP A 115 -14.90 9.28 19.32
N TYR A 116 -14.31 8.88 18.18
CA TYR A 116 -13.68 7.56 18.03
C TYR A 116 -12.24 7.67 17.55
N ASP A 117 -11.40 6.84 18.13
CA ASP A 117 -10.02 6.61 17.71
C ASP A 117 -9.89 5.32 16.87
N PHE A 118 -8.71 5.09 16.32
CA PHE A 118 -8.44 3.87 15.56
C PHE A 118 -8.62 2.59 16.39
N ASN A 119 -8.34 2.63 17.70
CA ASN A 119 -8.50 1.46 18.57
C ASN A 119 -9.96 1.06 18.69
N SER A 120 -10.88 2.00 18.72
CA SER A 120 -12.32 1.73 18.73
C SER A 120 -12.74 0.98 17.47
N TYR A 121 -12.30 1.44 16.30
CA TYR A 121 -12.57 0.77 15.03
C TYR A 121 -11.92 -0.60 14.94
N ARG A 122 -10.67 -0.73 15.41
CA ARG A 122 -9.95 -2.01 15.45
C ARG A 122 -10.71 -3.07 16.25
N LYS A 123 -11.23 -2.72 17.41
CA LYS A 123 -12.01 -3.63 18.25
C LYS A 123 -13.25 -4.14 17.53
N VAL A 124 -13.98 -3.25 16.86
CA VAL A 124 -15.16 -3.65 16.08
C VAL A 124 -14.76 -4.59 14.95
N TYR A 125 -13.69 -4.31 14.20
CA TYR A 125 -13.20 -5.23 13.17
C TYR A 125 -12.80 -6.60 13.74
N GLN A 126 -12.17 -6.65 14.91
CA GLN A 126 -11.84 -7.91 15.57
C GLN A 126 -13.09 -8.75 15.91
N VAL A 127 -14.15 -8.09 16.37
CA VAL A 127 -15.44 -8.76 16.65
C VAL A 127 -16.08 -9.26 15.37
N PHE A 128 -16.12 -8.47 14.31
CA PHE A 128 -16.62 -8.89 13.03
C PHE A 128 -15.84 -10.09 12.48
N ASP A 129 -14.52 -10.05 12.55
CA ASP A 129 -13.68 -11.15 12.11
C ASP A 129 -14.03 -12.45 12.85
N TYR A 130 -14.17 -12.38 14.17
CA TYR A 130 -14.57 -13.53 15.00
C TYR A 130 -15.95 -14.08 14.61
N VAL A 131 -16.96 -13.21 14.49
CA VAL A 131 -18.33 -13.61 14.14
C VAL A 131 -18.38 -14.17 12.71
N TYR A 132 -17.71 -13.55 11.77
CA TYR A 132 -17.66 -13.98 10.38
C TYR A 132 -16.99 -15.35 10.22
N ARG A 133 -15.86 -15.57 10.86
CA ARG A 133 -15.15 -16.85 10.84
C ARG A 133 -16.00 -17.98 11.42
N LYS A 134 -16.67 -17.71 12.54
CA LYS A 134 -17.56 -18.68 13.18
C LYS A 134 -18.74 -19.03 12.27
N LYS A 135 -19.28 -18.07 11.52
CA LYS A 135 -20.42 -18.23 10.63
C LYS A 135 -20.06 -18.92 9.30
N ASN A 136 -18.84 -18.68 8.79
CA ASN A 136 -18.38 -19.10 7.47
C ASN A 136 -17.18 -20.07 7.52
N SER A 137 -17.16 -20.99 8.48
CA SER A 137 -16.05 -21.91 8.71
C SER A 137 -15.65 -22.80 7.51
N LYS A 138 -16.47 -22.85 6.46
CA LYS A 138 -16.18 -23.60 5.23
C LYS A 138 -15.49 -22.77 4.13
N SER A 139 -15.58 -21.45 4.16
CA SER A 139 -14.96 -20.54 3.17
C SER A 139 -13.93 -19.66 3.86
N ASN A 140 -12.92 -20.27 4.42
CA ASN A 140 -11.92 -19.65 5.26
C ASN A 140 -11.10 -18.56 4.53
N PRO A 141 -11.48 -17.28 4.48
CA PRO A 141 -10.49 -16.24 4.24
C PRO A 141 -9.54 -16.34 5.43
N LYS A 142 -8.27 -16.64 5.17
CA LYS A 142 -7.24 -16.75 6.20
C LYS A 142 -6.93 -15.35 6.70
N ALA A 143 -7.79 -14.81 7.54
CA ALA A 143 -7.57 -13.54 8.18
C ALA A 143 -6.47 -13.71 9.21
N TYR A 144 -5.39 -12.99 9.05
CA TYR A 144 -4.35 -12.83 10.03
C TYR A 144 -4.53 -11.46 10.64
N THR A 145 -5.14 -11.43 11.78
CA THR A 145 -5.00 -10.30 12.69
C THR A 145 -3.57 -10.40 13.23
N ASN A 146 -2.64 -9.79 12.54
CA ASN A 146 -1.35 -9.55 13.16
C ASN A 146 -1.52 -8.41 14.15
N VAL A 147 -2.07 -8.73 15.32
CA VAL A 147 -1.83 -7.93 16.52
C VAL A 147 -0.39 -8.24 16.89
N SER A 148 0.55 -7.83 16.04
CA SER A 148 1.94 -7.91 16.41
C SER A 148 2.14 -6.90 17.53
N GLU A 149 2.82 -7.32 18.57
CA GLU A 149 3.33 -6.44 19.63
C GLU A 149 4.05 -5.21 19.07
N TYR A 150 4.54 -5.31 17.82
CA TYR A 150 5.28 -4.27 17.10
C TYR A 150 4.42 -3.28 16.28
N LYS A 151 3.15 -3.61 15.95
CA LYS A 151 2.25 -2.72 15.23
C LYS A 151 0.80 -2.93 15.68
N PRO A 152 0.45 -2.55 16.90
CA PRO A 152 -0.90 -2.73 17.43
C PRO A 152 -1.97 -1.97 16.62
N GLU A 153 -1.55 -1.06 15.75
CA GLU A 153 -2.37 -0.15 14.96
C GLU A 153 -2.66 -0.67 13.54
N THR A 154 -2.34 -1.93 13.24
CA THR A 154 -2.55 -2.48 11.90
C THR A 154 -3.29 -3.81 11.97
N ILE A 155 -4.37 -3.93 11.19
CA ILE A 155 -5.09 -5.19 10.95
C ILE A 155 -4.77 -5.65 9.54
N ILE A 156 -4.37 -6.91 9.37
CA ILE A 156 -4.00 -7.46 8.07
C ILE A 156 -4.83 -8.70 7.78
N TYR A 157 -5.51 -8.70 6.64
CA TYR A 157 -6.16 -9.87 6.04
C TYR A 157 -5.36 -10.32 4.83
N SER A 158 -5.00 -11.59 4.77
CA SER A 158 -4.22 -12.14 3.68
C SER A 158 -4.83 -13.46 3.20
N ASP A 159 -4.73 -13.72 1.90
CA ASP A 159 -5.15 -14.99 1.29
C ASP A 159 -4.15 -16.14 1.55
N GLN A 160 -3.01 -15.84 2.19
CA GLN A 160 -1.98 -16.81 2.53
C GLN A 160 -1.63 -16.77 4.03
N PRO A 161 -1.23 -17.92 4.61
CA PRO A 161 -0.79 -18.00 6.01
C PRO A 161 0.41 -17.11 6.32
N GLN A 162 1.34 -17.02 5.39
CA GLN A 162 2.51 -16.18 5.52
C GLN A 162 2.23 -14.81 4.93
N ILE A 163 2.25 -13.77 5.76
CA ILE A 163 2.00 -12.37 5.36
C ILE A 163 2.90 -11.93 4.21
N SER A 164 4.11 -12.47 4.09
CA SER A 164 5.04 -12.17 3.01
C SER A 164 4.72 -12.85 1.68
N LYS A 165 3.90 -13.89 1.68
CA LYS A 165 3.59 -14.72 0.49
C LYS A 165 2.16 -14.55 -0.02
N TYR A 166 1.51 -13.45 0.30
CA TYR A 166 0.16 -13.17 -0.17
C TYR A 166 0.10 -12.96 -1.69
N ASN A 167 -1.03 -13.31 -2.29
CA ASN A 167 -1.41 -12.82 -3.61
C ASN A 167 -2.29 -11.57 -3.49
N LYS A 168 -3.23 -11.59 -2.54
CA LYS A 168 -4.08 -10.46 -2.20
C LYS A 168 -4.05 -10.22 -0.69
N ARG A 169 -4.02 -8.95 -0.30
CA ARG A 169 -3.96 -8.53 1.08
C ARG A 169 -4.76 -7.25 1.27
N ILE A 170 -5.44 -7.14 2.41
CA ILE A 170 -6.09 -5.92 2.86
C ILE A 170 -5.47 -5.53 4.19
N MET A 171 -5.10 -4.27 4.33
CA MET A 171 -4.58 -3.70 5.57
C MET A 171 -5.44 -2.53 5.99
N PHE A 172 -5.74 -2.49 7.30
CA PHE A 172 -6.35 -1.35 7.97
C PHE A 172 -5.32 -0.77 8.91
N TYR A 173 -5.11 0.52 8.86
CA TYR A 173 -4.19 1.16 9.78
C TYR A 173 -4.54 2.61 10.02
N ASP A 174 -4.10 3.08 11.20
CA ASP A 174 -4.09 4.48 11.55
C ASP A 174 -3.10 5.21 10.65
N GLN A 175 -3.63 6.03 9.75
CA GLN A 175 -2.79 6.78 8.81
C GLN A 175 -1.95 7.83 9.53
N TYR A 176 -2.49 8.48 10.54
CA TYR A 176 -1.79 9.49 11.32
C TYR A 176 -0.55 8.93 12.00
N ASN A 177 -0.72 7.87 12.79
CA ASN A 177 0.40 7.21 13.45
C ASN A 177 1.41 6.64 12.46
N ASN A 178 0.94 6.06 11.36
CA ASN A 178 1.84 5.55 10.32
C ASN A 178 2.68 6.67 9.66
N LEU A 179 2.10 7.85 9.45
CA LEU A 179 2.82 9.01 8.93
C LEU A 179 3.78 9.57 9.96
N ARG A 180 3.36 9.68 11.22
CA ARG A 180 4.22 10.16 12.30
C ARG A 180 5.47 9.29 12.48
N ILE A 181 5.31 7.98 12.48
CA ILE A 181 6.46 7.05 12.58
C ILE A 181 7.40 7.17 11.37
N LYS A 182 6.87 7.51 10.18
CA LYS A 182 7.68 7.60 8.96
C LYS A 182 8.29 8.98 8.73
N THR A 183 7.78 9.99 9.40
CA THR A 183 8.28 11.37 9.30
C THR A 183 9.14 11.64 10.54
N GLU A 184 10.45 11.50 10.39
CA GLU A 184 11.43 11.69 11.49
C GLU A 184 11.53 13.13 11.95
N ASP A 185 11.10 14.09 11.13
CA ASP A 185 11.17 15.53 11.33
C ASP A 185 9.83 16.05 11.85
N ASP A 186 9.82 16.51 13.10
CA ASP A 186 8.62 17.03 13.77
C ASP A 186 8.05 18.28 13.10
N GLU A 187 8.87 19.18 12.54
CA GLU A 187 8.40 20.37 11.83
C GLU A 187 7.63 19.96 10.56
N LYS A 188 8.21 19.07 9.77
CA LYS A 188 7.54 18.55 8.56
C LYS A 188 6.24 17.81 8.89
N PHE A 189 6.21 17.11 10.01
CA PHE A 189 4.98 16.44 10.45
C PHE A 189 3.92 17.47 10.83
N HIS A 190 4.29 18.51 11.56
CA HIS A 190 3.38 19.60 11.93
C HIS A 190 2.87 20.37 10.72
N GLU A 191 3.73 20.71 9.75
CA GLU A 191 3.30 21.29 8.47
C GLU A 191 2.27 20.41 7.75
N MET A 192 2.43 19.10 7.82
CA MET A 192 1.51 18.14 7.24
C MET A 192 0.17 18.12 7.97
N GLU A 193 0.15 18.20 9.31
CA GLU A 193 -1.07 18.34 10.12
C GLU A 193 -1.86 19.60 9.74
N MET A 194 -1.16 20.73 9.59
CA MET A 194 -1.78 22.00 9.21
C MET A 194 -2.30 22.00 7.77
N LYS A 195 -1.66 21.26 6.88
CA LYS A 195 -2.00 21.23 5.45
C LYS A 195 -3.14 20.28 5.12
N TYR A 196 -3.26 19.18 5.84
CA TYR A 196 -4.21 18.12 5.52
C TYR A 196 -5.26 17.98 6.62
N ASP A 197 -6.43 18.58 6.37
CA ASP A 197 -7.56 18.52 7.27
C ASP A 197 -7.88 17.08 7.69
N GLU A 198 -8.25 16.94 8.95
CA GLU A 198 -8.66 15.66 9.53
C GLU A 198 -7.60 14.55 9.49
N LEU A 199 -6.32 14.89 9.29
CA LEU A 199 -5.24 13.90 9.21
C LEU A 199 -5.23 12.97 10.43
N SER A 200 -5.45 13.52 11.64
CA SER A 200 -5.52 12.77 12.90
C SER A 200 -6.68 11.78 12.99
N ARG A 201 -7.71 11.95 12.14
CA ARG A 201 -8.90 11.08 12.11
C ARG A 201 -8.94 10.15 10.89
N ARG A 202 -7.84 10.02 10.14
CA ARG A 202 -7.80 9.20 8.96
C ARG A 202 -7.41 7.76 9.25
N MET A 203 -8.33 6.84 8.99
CA MET A 203 -8.04 5.43 8.86
C MET A 203 -7.84 5.08 7.39
N ARG A 204 -6.79 4.36 7.07
CA ARG A 204 -6.55 3.89 5.70
C ARG A 204 -6.82 2.40 5.58
N ILE A 205 -7.55 2.08 4.53
CA ILE A 205 -7.78 0.70 4.08
C ILE A 205 -6.97 0.55 2.81
N GLU A 206 -5.95 -0.29 2.82
CA GLU A 206 -5.08 -0.51 1.67
C GLU A 206 -5.26 -1.93 1.16
N THR A 207 -5.65 -2.07 -0.11
CA THR A 207 -5.66 -3.36 -0.78
C THR A 207 -4.40 -3.49 -1.62
N SER A 208 -3.70 -4.61 -1.42
CA SER A 208 -2.51 -4.96 -2.16
C SER A 208 -2.75 -6.24 -2.95
N SER A 209 -2.43 -6.23 -4.25
CA SER A 209 -2.43 -7.44 -5.08
C SER A 209 -1.09 -7.64 -5.75
N ARG A 210 -0.58 -8.86 -5.72
CA ARG A 210 0.54 -9.27 -6.57
C ARG A 210 0.02 -9.50 -7.97
N ILE A 211 0.79 -9.03 -8.92
CA ILE A 211 0.46 -9.10 -10.34
C ILE A 211 1.47 -10.04 -10.99
N SER A 212 0.96 -11.08 -11.66
CA SER A 212 1.81 -11.93 -12.50
C SER A 212 1.60 -11.51 -13.95
N ARG A 213 2.41 -10.61 -14.44
CA ARG A 213 2.35 -10.11 -15.80
C ARG A 213 3.68 -10.31 -16.51
N LEU A 214 3.62 -10.44 -17.84
CA LEU A 214 4.80 -10.39 -18.67
C LEU A 214 5.50 -9.02 -18.56
N ALA A 215 6.77 -8.99 -18.74
CA ALA A 215 7.53 -7.77 -18.85
C ALA A 215 7.14 -7.03 -20.15
N ILE A 216 7.04 -5.72 -20.06
CA ILE A 216 6.70 -4.80 -21.16
C ILE A 216 7.81 -3.78 -21.32
N SER A 217 7.88 -3.11 -22.46
CA SER A 217 8.83 -2.04 -22.67
C SER A 217 8.56 -0.84 -21.76
N ILE A 218 9.55 0.02 -21.58
CA ILE A 218 9.38 1.28 -20.82
C ILE A 218 8.26 2.14 -21.42
N GLN A 219 8.19 2.19 -22.77
CA GLN A 219 7.16 2.96 -23.45
C GLN A 219 5.75 2.41 -23.21
N GLU A 220 5.57 1.09 -23.30
CA GLU A 220 4.29 0.46 -23.01
C GLU A 220 3.89 0.66 -21.54
N PHE A 221 4.86 0.66 -20.61
CA PHE A 221 4.60 0.94 -19.20
C PHE A 221 4.12 2.37 -18.97
N ALA A 222 4.69 3.36 -19.66
CA ALA A 222 4.28 4.75 -19.55
C ALA A 222 2.78 4.95 -19.83
N ASP A 223 2.25 4.25 -20.82
CA ASP A 223 0.86 4.38 -21.27
C ASP A 223 -0.07 3.31 -20.63
N TYR A 224 0.48 2.40 -19.83
CA TYR A 224 -0.30 1.30 -19.27
C TYR A 224 -1.33 1.80 -18.25
N PRO A 225 -2.62 1.54 -18.45
CA PRO A 225 -3.68 2.10 -17.61
C PRO A 225 -3.86 1.36 -16.27
N ILE A 226 -2.84 1.38 -15.40
CA ILE A 226 -2.80 0.64 -14.14
C ILE A 226 -4.04 0.93 -13.29
N PHE A 227 -4.36 2.20 -13.08
CA PHE A 227 -5.47 2.60 -12.22
C PHE A 227 -6.82 2.06 -12.70
N SER A 228 -7.15 2.28 -13.97
CA SER A 228 -8.42 1.82 -14.53
C SER A 228 -8.52 0.31 -14.67
N THR A 229 -7.39 -0.37 -14.85
CA THR A 229 -7.36 -1.84 -14.95
C THR A 229 -7.60 -2.51 -13.60
N TYR A 230 -6.99 -1.99 -12.54
CA TYR A 230 -7.00 -2.69 -11.25
C TYR A 230 -8.04 -2.17 -10.26
N LEU A 231 -8.49 -0.91 -10.37
CA LEU A 231 -9.49 -0.34 -9.47
C LEU A 231 -10.79 -1.19 -9.36
N PRO A 232 -11.39 -1.67 -10.45
CA PRO A 232 -12.59 -2.50 -10.36
C PRO A 232 -12.37 -3.80 -9.57
N GLN A 233 -11.23 -4.47 -9.83
CA GLN A 233 -10.87 -5.71 -9.14
C GLN A 233 -10.67 -5.50 -7.63
N PHE A 234 -10.12 -4.36 -7.24
CA PHE A 234 -9.96 -4.02 -5.83
C PHE A 234 -11.28 -3.69 -5.16
N LYS A 235 -12.18 -2.99 -5.84
CA LYS A 235 -13.55 -2.75 -5.34
C LYS A 235 -14.27 -4.07 -5.08
N GLU A 236 -14.24 -4.99 -6.02
CA GLU A 236 -14.84 -6.31 -5.87
C GLU A 236 -14.21 -7.09 -4.71
N HIS A 237 -12.88 -7.08 -4.61
CA HIS A 237 -12.17 -7.75 -3.54
C HIS A 237 -12.53 -7.18 -2.16
N ILE A 238 -12.67 -5.87 -2.03
CA ILE A 238 -13.13 -5.22 -0.79
C ILE A 238 -14.56 -5.65 -0.47
N LEU A 239 -15.47 -5.57 -1.43
CA LEU A 239 -16.87 -5.93 -1.22
C LEU A 239 -17.06 -7.41 -0.86
N GLN A 240 -16.22 -8.29 -1.38
CA GLN A 240 -16.28 -9.73 -1.09
C GLN A 240 -15.67 -10.12 0.25
N ASN A 241 -14.69 -9.37 0.74
CA ASN A 241 -13.88 -9.76 1.90
C ASN A 241 -14.01 -8.80 3.09
N LEU A 242 -14.51 -7.60 2.85
CA LEU A 242 -14.93 -6.68 3.89
C LEU A 242 -16.44 -6.79 4.04
N PHE A 243 -16.87 -6.78 5.29
CA PHE A 243 -18.25 -6.50 5.61
C PHE A 243 -18.68 -5.23 4.88
N ASP A 244 -19.93 -5.19 4.47
CA ASP A 244 -20.50 -3.97 3.91
C ASP A 244 -20.09 -2.79 4.82
N LEU A 245 -19.34 -1.86 4.25
CA LEU A 245 -18.87 -0.69 4.99
C LEU A 245 -20.04 0.13 5.55
N ASN A 246 -21.23 0.02 4.92
CA ASN A 246 -22.46 0.59 5.46
C ASN A 246 -22.94 -0.17 6.69
N GLU A 247 -22.86 -1.49 6.69
CA GLU A 247 -23.17 -2.29 7.90
C GLU A 247 -22.18 -1.97 9.01
N VAL A 248 -20.89 -1.87 8.70
CA VAL A 248 -19.87 -1.45 9.64
C VAL A 248 -20.15 -0.03 10.13
N SER A 249 -20.44 0.91 9.25
CA SER A 249 -20.80 2.30 9.61
C SER A 249 -22.05 2.37 10.49
N ASN A 250 -23.09 1.61 10.17
CA ASN A 250 -24.30 1.54 10.97
C ASN A 250 -24.07 0.86 12.33
N PHE A 251 -23.03 0.04 12.46
CA PHE A 251 -22.62 -0.59 13.69
C PHE A 251 -21.79 0.33 14.60
N TYR A 252 -21.23 1.41 14.06
CA TYR A 252 -20.45 2.40 14.80
C TYR A 252 -21.36 3.36 15.58
N ASN A 253 -22.11 2.84 16.50
CA ASN A 253 -22.71 3.64 17.56
C ASN A 253 -22.09 3.24 18.91
N GLU A 254 -22.28 4.09 19.90
CA GLU A 254 -21.74 3.91 21.24
C GLU A 254 -22.05 2.53 21.84
N LYS A 255 -23.26 2.03 21.62
CA LYS A 255 -23.71 0.70 22.09
C LYS A 255 -22.97 -0.45 21.41
N SER A 256 -22.59 -0.30 20.16
CA SER A 256 -21.85 -1.33 19.42
C SER A 256 -20.41 -1.42 19.87
N VAL A 257 -19.78 -0.30 20.20
CA VAL A 257 -18.45 -0.26 20.81
C VAL A 257 -18.47 -0.90 22.20
N GLU A 258 -19.48 -0.62 23.00
CA GLU A 258 -19.66 -1.29 24.32
C GLU A 258 -19.86 -2.80 24.17
N LEU A 259 -20.69 -3.24 23.22
CA LEU A 259 -20.93 -4.66 22.96
C LEU A 259 -19.65 -5.35 22.47
N ALA A 260 -18.91 -4.71 21.56
CA ALA A 260 -17.63 -5.22 21.10
C ALA A 260 -16.63 -5.38 22.25
N ASN A 261 -16.53 -4.40 23.15
CA ASN A 261 -15.69 -4.49 24.32
C ASN A 261 -16.09 -5.65 25.26
N LYS A 262 -17.40 -5.88 25.46
CA LYS A 262 -17.92 -6.99 26.27
C LYS A 262 -17.54 -8.35 25.64
N ILE A 263 -17.71 -8.49 24.33
CA ILE A 263 -17.38 -9.74 23.60
C ILE A 263 -15.89 -10.03 23.66
N LEU A 264 -15.04 -9.01 23.51
CA LEU A 264 -13.59 -9.19 23.56
C LEU A 264 -13.11 -9.57 24.97
N ARG A 265 -13.65 -8.95 26.02
CA ARG A 265 -13.36 -9.34 27.42
C ARG A 265 -13.76 -10.78 27.70
N TYR A 266 -14.96 -11.18 27.29
CA TYR A 266 -15.43 -12.56 27.46
C TYR A 266 -14.51 -13.57 26.77
N ARG A 267 -13.93 -13.21 25.62
CA ARG A 267 -12.97 -14.05 24.90
C ARG A 267 -11.63 -14.18 25.64
N GLU A 268 -11.13 -13.08 26.21
CA GLU A 268 -9.88 -13.08 26.99
C GLU A 268 -10.01 -13.92 28.28
N GLU A 269 -11.19 -13.92 28.90
CA GLU A 269 -11.47 -14.71 30.12
C GLU A 269 -11.71 -16.21 29.84
N THR A 270 -11.97 -16.60 28.58
CA THR A 270 -12.28 -17.99 28.19
C THR A 270 -11.16 -18.67 27.40
N THR A 271 -10.04 -17.98 27.15
CA THR A 271 -8.83 -18.53 26.50
C THR A 271 -7.75 -18.79 27.52
#